data_b4b509c4981af7d61420b40e381eb0b8
#
_entry.id   b4b509c4981af7d61420b40e381eb0b8
#
_cell.length_a   1.000
_cell.length_b   1.000
_cell.length_c   1.000
_cell.angle_alpha   90.00
_cell.angle_beta   90.00
_cell.angle_gamma   90.00
#
_symmetry.space_group_name_H-M   'P 1'
#
loop_
_entity.id
_entity.type
_entity.pdbx_description
1 polymer ?
#
loop_
_entity_poly.entity_id
_entity_poly.type
_entity_poly.pdbx_seq_one_letter_code
_entity_poly.pdbx_strand_id
1 'polypeptide(L)'
;MNDCIFCKIVAGVIPSTRVYEDETVLAFRDIAPMAPTHILVIPKEHIPDAGSVTAENSAVVAHIFEVIGKIAKEEGLTKGFRVVSNCGPHAGQTVPHLHFHILGGKQLSLEMA
;
A
#
# COMPACT_ATOMS: atom_id res chain seq x y z
N MET A 1 15.04 8.15 16.50
CA MET A 1 14.37 8.92 15.46
C MET A 1 14.09 8.06 14.27
N ASN A 2 12.90 8.12 13.74
CA ASN A 2 12.47 7.26 12.66
C ASN A 2 12.75 7.94 11.30
N ASP A 3 13.57 7.30 10.48
CA ASP A 3 13.90 7.81 9.13
C ASP A 3 12.96 7.28 8.06
N CYS A 4 11.93 6.54 8.43
CA CYS A 4 11.00 5.94 7.50
C CYS A 4 10.17 7.01 6.77
N ILE A 5 10.28 7.02 5.44
CA ILE A 5 9.55 7.98 4.60
C ILE A 5 8.04 7.82 4.79
N PHE A 6 7.54 6.59 4.90
CA PHE A 6 6.10 6.36 5.06
C PHE A 6 5.61 6.76 6.46
N CYS A 7 6.42 6.55 7.50
CA CYS A 7 6.09 7.07 8.83
C CYS A 7 5.99 8.60 8.80
N LYS A 8 6.84 9.25 8.03
CA LYS A 8 6.81 10.72 7.87
C LYS A 8 5.57 11.16 7.09
N ILE A 9 5.12 10.38 6.12
CA ILE A 9 3.87 10.65 5.42
C ILE A 9 2.69 10.51 6.37
N VAL A 10 2.67 9.46 7.18
CA VAL A 10 1.63 9.26 8.20
C VAL A 10 1.56 10.46 9.16
N ALA A 11 2.72 10.96 9.58
CA ALA A 11 2.82 12.09 10.50
C ALA A 11 2.53 13.45 9.85
N GLY A 12 2.36 13.49 8.51
CA GLY A 12 2.12 14.74 7.80
C GLY A 12 3.37 15.57 7.54
N VAL A 13 4.55 15.04 7.84
CA VAL A 13 5.83 15.74 7.62
C VAL A 13 6.17 15.78 6.13
N ILE A 14 5.87 14.69 5.42
CA ILE A 14 6.02 14.62 3.96
C ILE A 14 4.61 14.64 3.37
N PRO A 15 4.31 15.54 2.42
CA PRO A 15 2.99 15.60 1.81
C PRO A 15 2.71 14.40 0.89
N SER A 16 1.44 14.07 0.74
CA SER A 16 0.98 13.00 -0.15
C SER A 16 -0.43 13.31 -0.61
N THR A 17 -0.84 12.70 -1.72
CA THR A 17 -2.24 12.78 -2.17
C THR A 17 -3.01 11.64 -1.53
N ARG A 18 -3.65 11.91 -0.41
CA ARG A 18 -4.37 10.90 0.37
C ARG A 18 -5.67 10.53 -0.33
N VAL A 19 -5.94 9.23 -0.32
CA VAL A 19 -7.15 8.64 -0.91
C VAL A 19 -8.09 8.13 0.19
N TYR A 20 -7.51 7.64 1.28
CA TYR A 20 -8.25 7.08 2.40
C TYR A 20 -7.41 7.17 3.66
N GLU A 21 -8.05 7.41 4.78
CA GLU A 21 -7.37 7.41 6.07
C GLU A 21 -8.34 7.05 7.18
N ASP A 22 -7.89 6.18 8.09
CA ASP A 22 -8.58 5.94 9.36
C ASP A 22 -7.55 5.84 10.49
N GLU A 23 -7.93 5.31 11.65
CA GLU A 23 -7.04 5.28 12.81
C GLU A 23 -5.79 4.44 12.59
N THR A 24 -5.85 3.40 11.75
CA THR A 24 -4.76 2.42 11.61
C THR A 24 -4.19 2.32 10.21
N VAL A 25 -4.87 2.86 9.20
CA VAL A 25 -4.51 2.68 7.79
C VAL A 25 -4.52 4.02 7.07
N LEU A 26 -3.54 4.20 6.18
CA LEU A 26 -3.45 5.34 5.27
C LEU A 26 -3.27 4.82 3.85
N ALA A 27 -3.97 5.43 2.90
CA ALA A 27 -3.77 5.15 1.48
C ALA A 27 -3.52 6.44 0.73
N PHE A 28 -2.56 6.42 -0.20
CA PHE A 28 -2.20 7.60 -0.98
C PHE A 28 -1.70 7.18 -2.36
N ARG A 29 -1.76 8.13 -3.30
CA ARG A 29 -1.34 7.85 -4.68
C ARG A 29 0.17 7.79 -4.80
N ASP A 30 0.66 6.83 -5.59
CA ASP A 30 2.08 6.74 -5.92
C ASP A 30 2.48 7.92 -6.79
N ILE A 31 3.62 8.56 -6.49
CA ILE A 31 4.10 9.73 -7.24
C ILE A 31 4.72 9.34 -8.59
N ALA A 32 5.02 8.06 -8.78
CA ALA A 32 5.56 7.52 -10.03
C ALA A 32 4.69 6.35 -10.49
N PRO A 33 3.44 6.61 -10.90
CA PRO A 33 2.47 5.54 -11.12
C PRO A 33 2.87 4.61 -12.26
N MET A 34 2.64 3.31 -12.03
CA MET A 34 2.91 2.24 -13.00
C MET A 34 1.65 1.80 -13.73
N ALA A 35 0.50 2.39 -13.39
CA ALA A 35 -0.80 2.11 -13.99
C ALA A 35 -1.67 3.36 -13.84
N PRO A 36 -2.79 3.49 -14.59
CA PRO A 36 -3.69 4.63 -14.43
C PRO A 36 -4.18 4.83 -12.99
N THR A 37 -4.44 3.74 -12.28
CA THR A 37 -4.64 3.77 -10.83
C THR A 37 -3.48 3.04 -10.18
N HIS A 38 -2.72 3.76 -9.35
CA HIS A 38 -1.62 3.19 -8.56
C HIS A 38 -1.64 3.84 -7.20
N ILE A 39 -2.14 3.10 -6.21
CA ILE A 39 -2.34 3.57 -4.85
C ILE A 39 -1.55 2.67 -3.90
N LEU A 40 -0.93 3.28 -2.89
CA LEU A 40 -0.23 2.57 -1.82
C LEU A 40 -1.12 2.56 -0.59
N VAL A 41 -1.28 1.39 0.02
CA VAL A 41 -2.04 1.22 1.27
C VAL A 41 -1.06 0.73 2.33
N ILE A 42 -0.96 1.48 3.43
CA ILE A 42 0.01 1.20 4.48
C ILE A 42 -0.65 1.16 5.85
N PRO A 43 -0.11 0.37 6.78
CA PRO A 43 -0.46 0.53 8.19
C PRO A 43 0.21 1.80 8.73
N LYS A 44 -0.44 2.50 9.66
CA LYS A 44 0.18 3.65 10.33
C LYS A 44 1.27 3.17 11.29
N GLU A 45 1.10 2.01 11.88
CA GLU A 45 2.13 1.34 12.66
C GLU A 45 3.29 0.95 11.73
N HIS A 46 4.52 1.15 12.20
CA HIS A 46 5.70 0.77 11.41
C HIS A 46 5.92 -0.74 11.48
N ILE A 47 5.51 -1.44 10.43
CA ILE A 47 5.82 -2.85 10.21
C ILE A 47 6.77 -2.87 9.02
N PRO A 48 7.97 -3.47 9.13
CA PRO A 48 8.97 -3.33 8.06
C PRO A 48 8.55 -3.94 6.72
N ASP A 49 7.93 -5.13 6.74
CA ASP A 49 7.62 -5.86 5.50
C ASP A 49 6.59 -6.96 5.76
N ALA A 50 6.19 -7.65 4.70
CA ALA A 50 5.21 -8.74 4.78
C ALA A 50 5.71 -9.91 5.63
N GLY A 51 7.02 -10.15 5.65
CA GLY A 51 7.61 -11.23 6.45
C GLY A 51 7.60 -10.95 7.95
N SER A 52 7.32 -9.71 8.35
CA SER A 52 7.27 -9.30 9.76
C SER A 52 5.85 -9.34 10.33
N VAL A 53 4.87 -9.78 9.56
CA VAL A 53 3.48 -9.89 10.04
C VAL A 53 3.36 -11.14 10.93
N THR A 54 2.77 -10.93 12.12
CA THR A 54 2.58 -11.99 13.12
C THR A 54 1.16 -11.92 13.66
N ALA A 55 0.80 -12.86 14.54
CA ALA A 55 -0.51 -12.84 15.20
C ALA A 55 -0.76 -11.54 15.97
N GLU A 56 0.32 -10.86 16.40
CA GLU A 56 0.21 -9.63 17.19
C GLU A 56 -0.11 -8.39 16.35
N ASN A 57 0.19 -8.41 15.04
CA ASN A 57 -0.05 -7.26 14.17
C ASN A 57 -0.88 -7.59 12.93
N SER A 58 -1.32 -8.84 12.76
CA SER A 58 -2.04 -9.25 11.55
C SER A 58 -3.42 -8.60 11.40
N ALA A 59 -4.01 -8.12 12.48
CA ALA A 59 -5.33 -7.50 12.43
C ALA A 59 -5.35 -6.28 11.51
N VAL A 60 -4.28 -5.46 11.51
CA VAL A 60 -4.21 -4.31 10.62
C VAL A 60 -4.08 -4.73 9.15
N VAL A 61 -3.44 -5.87 8.88
CA VAL A 61 -3.33 -6.40 7.52
C VAL A 61 -4.69 -6.85 7.00
N ALA A 62 -5.47 -7.52 7.84
CA ALA A 62 -6.85 -7.88 7.50
C ALA A 62 -7.65 -6.62 7.15
N HIS A 63 -7.54 -5.58 7.97
CA HIS A 63 -8.22 -4.32 7.73
C HIS A 63 -7.73 -3.64 6.44
N ILE A 64 -6.45 -3.72 6.14
CA ILE A 64 -5.90 -3.20 4.89
C ILE A 64 -6.62 -3.80 3.68
N PHE A 65 -6.90 -5.11 3.69
CA PHE A 65 -7.62 -5.74 2.59
C PHE A 65 -9.07 -5.27 2.49
N GLU A 66 -9.73 -4.97 3.60
CA GLU A 66 -11.06 -4.34 3.57
C GLU A 66 -10.99 -2.96 2.91
N VAL A 67 -9.97 -2.18 3.25
CA VAL A 67 -9.74 -0.84 2.68
C VAL A 67 -9.43 -0.94 1.19
N ILE A 68 -8.61 -1.91 0.77
CA ILE A 68 -8.28 -2.14 -0.64
C ILE A 68 -9.58 -2.37 -1.44
N GLY A 69 -10.46 -3.23 -0.95
CA GLY A 69 -11.72 -3.50 -1.63
C GLY A 69 -12.58 -2.25 -1.76
N LYS A 70 -12.64 -1.44 -0.72
CA LYS A 70 -13.38 -0.17 -0.73
C LYS A 70 -12.80 0.81 -1.75
N ILE A 71 -11.49 0.99 -1.73
CA ILE A 71 -10.80 1.88 -2.67
C ILE A 71 -11.03 1.43 -4.12
N ALA A 72 -10.92 0.12 -4.38
CA ALA A 72 -11.11 -0.41 -5.72
C ALA A 72 -12.50 -0.06 -6.27
N LYS A 73 -13.52 -0.14 -5.43
CA LYS A 73 -14.88 0.26 -5.83
C LYS A 73 -14.97 1.75 -6.12
N GLU A 74 -14.40 2.57 -5.26
CA GLU A 74 -14.43 4.03 -5.41
C GLU A 74 -13.66 4.49 -6.64
N GLU A 75 -12.58 3.77 -6.99
CA GLU A 75 -11.78 4.08 -8.19
C GLU A 75 -12.36 3.46 -9.46
N GLY A 76 -13.46 2.75 -9.36
CA GLY A 76 -14.13 2.17 -10.52
C GLY A 76 -13.41 1.00 -11.16
N LEU A 77 -12.62 0.24 -10.40
CA LEU A 77 -11.83 -0.88 -10.91
C LEU A 77 -12.69 -2.13 -11.06
N THR A 78 -13.75 -2.03 -11.88
CA THR A 78 -14.76 -3.09 -12.02
C THR A 78 -14.28 -4.30 -12.80
N LYS A 79 -13.21 -4.16 -13.60
CA LYS A 79 -12.66 -5.24 -14.41
C LYS A 79 -11.50 -5.95 -13.71
N GLY A 80 -11.16 -5.53 -12.50
CA GLY A 80 -10.11 -6.16 -11.73
C GLY A 80 -8.97 -5.21 -11.40
N PHE A 81 -8.13 -5.66 -10.50
CA PHE A 81 -6.95 -4.91 -10.07
C PHE A 81 -5.94 -5.90 -9.50
N ARG A 82 -4.70 -5.44 -9.37
CA ARG A 82 -3.62 -6.26 -8.82
C ARG A 82 -3.16 -5.67 -7.50
N VAL A 83 -2.95 -6.54 -6.53
CA VAL A 83 -2.37 -6.17 -5.24
C VAL A 83 -0.97 -6.76 -5.17
N VAL A 84 0.02 -5.93 -4.85
CA VAL A 84 1.42 -6.36 -4.76
C VAL A 84 2.00 -5.84 -3.47
N SER A 85 2.72 -6.70 -2.74
CA SER A 85 3.57 -6.28 -1.62
C SER A 85 4.93 -6.93 -1.79
N ASN A 86 5.97 -6.12 -1.89
CA ASN A 86 7.33 -6.59 -2.04
C ASN A 86 8.01 -6.68 -0.68
N CYS A 87 8.63 -7.80 -0.39
CA CYS A 87 9.32 -8.05 0.87
C CYS A 87 10.81 -8.30 0.59
N GLY A 88 11.64 -7.39 1.06
CA GLY A 88 13.09 -7.51 1.00
C GLY A 88 13.70 -7.09 -0.33
N PRO A 89 15.04 -7.05 -0.38
CA PRO A 89 15.76 -6.52 -1.54
C PRO A 89 15.60 -7.35 -2.81
N HIS A 90 15.49 -8.68 -2.70
CA HIS A 90 15.31 -9.53 -3.89
C HIS A 90 13.94 -9.32 -4.55
N ALA A 91 12.95 -8.81 -3.80
CA ALA A 91 11.64 -8.48 -4.35
C ALA A 91 11.55 -7.02 -4.80
N GLY A 92 12.61 -6.23 -4.59
CA GLY A 92 12.64 -4.82 -4.97
C GLY A 92 11.94 -3.90 -3.99
N GLN A 93 11.87 -4.28 -2.71
CA GLN A 93 11.33 -3.38 -1.70
C GLN A 93 12.28 -2.22 -1.47
N THR A 94 11.83 -1.00 -1.78
CA THR A 94 12.66 0.20 -1.68
C THR A 94 12.38 1.01 -0.42
N VAL A 95 11.21 0.86 0.19
CA VAL A 95 10.86 1.54 1.44
C VAL A 95 10.58 0.47 2.49
N PRO A 96 11.34 0.42 3.60
CA PRO A 96 11.20 -0.61 4.63
C PRO A 96 10.04 -0.32 5.58
N HIS A 97 8.86 -0.23 5.03
CA HIS A 97 7.58 -0.06 5.71
C HIS A 97 6.56 -0.81 4.87
N LEU A 98 5.87 -1.76 5.47
CA LEU A 98 4.88 -2.60 4.78
C LEU A 98 3.94 -1.75 3.95
N HIS A 99 3.80 -2.09 2.68
CA HIS A 99 2.86 -1.41 1.81
C HIS A 99 2.35 -2.34 0.73
N PHE A 100 1.11 -2.10 0.34
CA PHE A 100 0.43 -2.85 -0.70
C PHE A 100 0.13 -1.89 -1.84
N HIS A 101 0.60 -2.23 -3.04
CA HIS A 101 0.26 -1.49 -4.26
C HIS A 101 -1.09 -1.98 -4.76
N ILE A 102 -1.96 -1.03 -5.11
CA ILE A 102 -3.16 -1.32 -5.89
C ILE A 102 -2.88 -0.81 -7.30
N LEU A 103 -2.88 -1.71 -8.27
CA LEU A 103 -2.64 -1.37 -9.68
C LEU A 103 -3.88 -1.73 -10.49
N GLY A 104 -4.37 -0.78 -11.26
CA GLY A 104 -5.56 -1.02 -12.07
C GLY A 104 -5.81 0.05 -13.10
N GLY A 105 -6.96 -0.03 -13.77
CA GLY A 105 -7.37 0.93 -14.78
C GLY A 105 -6.94 0.56 -16.19
N LYS A 106 -6.28 -0.57 -16.38
CA LYS A 106 -5.93 -1.11 -17.70
C LYS A 106 -5.68 -2.60 -17.60
N GLN A 107 -5.57 -3.27 -18.73
CA GLN A 107 -5.13 -4.67 -18.78
C GLN A 107 -3.66 -4.73 -18.33
N LEU A 108 -3.40 -5.44 -17.24
CA LEU A 108 -2.04 -5.65 -16.75
C LEU A 108 -1.44 -6.90 -17.37
N SER A 109 -0.10 -6.93 -17.45
CA SER A 109 0.63 -8.09 -17.94
C SER A 109 0.35 -9.33 -17.07
N LEU A 110 0.38 -10.51 -17.69
CA LEU A 110 0.25 -11.78 -16.95
C LEU A 110 1.54 -12.20 -16.26
N GLU A 111 2.63 -11.51 -16.53
CA GLU A 111 3.92 -11.82 -15.92
C GLU A 111 3.92 -11.44 -14.44
N MET A 112 4.54 -12.30 -13.64
CA MET A 112 4.66 -12.10 -12.19
C MET A 112 6.02 -11.51 -11.79
N ALA A 113 6.99 -11.60 -12.66
CA ALA A 113 8.34 -11.11 -12.37
C ALA A 113 8.99 -10.52 -13.62
#